data_1e0afbbc0954649c1cf470ca6d565de3
#
_entry.id   1e0afbbc0954649c1cf470ca6d565de3
#
_cell.length_a   1.000
_cell.length_b   1.000
_cell.length_c   1.000
_cell.angle_alpha   90.00
_cell.angle_beta   90.00
_cell.angle_gamma   90.00
#
_symmetry.space_group_name_H-M   'P 1'
#
loop_
_entity.id
_entity.type
_entity.pdbx_description
1 polymer ?
#
loop_
_entity_poly.entity_id
_entity_poly.type
_entity_poly.pdbx_seq_one_letter_code
_entity_poly.pdbx_strand_id
1 'polypeptide(L)'
;MYDSIIIGAGIAGSTTARKLAEEKNKKVLVIERRSHIGGNCYDKPDDYGILIHEYGPHIFHTEDEGVRAFLSRFTDWYDFGHEVVAKVGDQLIPVPFNLNTLHMVYDEEKAARLEKKLIEAYGEGSRVPIMKLRENADPDVREIAEFVYKNVFLYYTMKQWGQKPEEISPEVTGRVPVVISRDNRYFKDKYQSVPLHGFTPMFEKMLDHPN
;
A
#
# COMPACT_ATOMS: atom_id res chain seq x y z
N MET A 1 37.95 -13.22 -4.39
CA MET A 1 37.69 -12.47 -3.14
C MET A 1 36.50 -11.55 -3.43
N TYR A 2 35.50 -11.45 -2.55
CA TYR A 2 34.42 -10.51 -2.70
C TYR A 2 34.77 -9.16 -2.11
N ASP A 3 34.31 -8.08 -2.74
CA ASP A 3 34.49 -6.70 -2.27
C ASP A 3 33.40 -6.28 -1.27
N SER A 4 32.23 -6.90 -1.35
CA SER A 4 31.09 -6.59 -0.49
C SER A 4 30.29 -7.84 -0.20
N ILE A 5 29.74 -7.89 1.01
CA ILE A 5 28.78 -8.93 1.44
C ILE A 5 27.47 -8.23 1.80
N ILE A 6 26.36 -8.70 1.23
CA ILE A 6 25.01 -8.21 1.50
C ILE A 6 24.22 -9.32 2.16
N ILE A 7 23.60 -9.01 3.29
CA ILE A 7 22.76 -9.95 4.03
C ILE A 7 21.29 -9.66 3.73
N GLY A 8 20.63 -10.63 3.09
CA GLY A 8 19.24 -10.59 2.66
C GLY A 8 19.10 -10.29 1.16
N ALA A 9 18.35 -11.14 0.46
CA ALA A 9 18.03 -11.04 -0.97
C ALA A 9 16.61 -10.51 -1.23
N GLY A 10 16.09 -9.66 -0.35
CA GLY A 10 14.89 -8.86 -0.60
C GLY A 10 15.19 -7.63 -1.46
N ILE A 11 14.18 -6.76 -1.68
CA ILE A 11 14.31 -5.62 -2.59
C ILE A 11 15.51 -4.70 -2.26
N ALA A 12 15.74 -4.40 -0.99
CA ALA A 12 16.86 -3.55 -0.57
C ALA A 12 18.20 -4.19 -0.90
N GLY A 13 18.40 -5.46 -0.51
CA GLY A 13 19.67 -6.19 -0.74
C GLY A 13 19.94 -6.41 -2.21
N SER A 14 18.95 -6.87 -2.97
CA SER A 14 19.08 -7.11 -4.42
C SER A 14 19.36 -5.82 -5.18
N THR A 15 18.70 -4.72 -4.86
CA THR A 15 18.97 -3.41 -5.46
C THR A 15 20.39 -2.93 -5.14
N THR A 16 20.81 -3.06 -3.88
CA THR A 16 22.16 -2.64 -3.46
C THR A 16 23.23 -3.48 -4.14
N ALA A 17 23.03 -4.81 -4.21
CA ALA A 17 23.95 -5.72 -4.90
C ALA A 17 24.10 -5.33 -6.36
N ARG A 18 22.97 -5.17 -7.06
CA ARG A 18 22.96 -4.79 -8.48
C ARG A 18 23.69 -3.47 -8.74
N LYS A 19 23.41 -2.45 -7.95
CA LYS A 19 24.06 -1.13 -8.09
C LYS A 19 25.54 -1.16 -7.76
N LEU A 20 25.98 -1.90 -6.75
CA LEU A 20 27.40 -2.07 -6.45
C LEU A 20 28.13 -2.79 -7.59
N ALA A 21 27.52 -3.83 -8.15
CA ALA A 21 28.11 -4.56 -9.27
C ALA A 21 28.22 -3.69 -10.54
N GLU A 22 27.14 -3.02 -10.93
CA GLU A 22 27.07 -2.22 -12.16
C GLU A 22 27.82 -0.89 -12.06
N GLU A 23 27.54 -0.11 -11.01
CA GLU A 23 28.02 1.28 -10.92
C GLU A 23 29.44 1.37 -10.31
N LYS A 24 29.83 0.38 -9.51
CA LYS A 24 31.12 0.36 -8.80
C LYS A 24 32.03 -0.80 -9.21
N ASN A 25 31.59 -1.63 -10.15
CA ASN A 25 32.30 -2.82 -10.60
C ASN A 25 32.81 -3.71 -9.44
N LYS A 26 31.97 -3.85 -8.40
CA LYS A 26 32.27 -4.62 -7.20
C LYS A 26 31.83 -6.07 -7.34
N LYS A 27 32.69 -7.01 -6.87
CA LYS A 27 32.27 -8.41 -6.67
C LYS A 27 31.46 -8.53 -5.39
N VAL A 28 30.19 -8.90 -5.50
CA VAL A 28 29.24 -8.88 -4.41
C VAL A 28 28.77 -10.30 -4.08
N LEU A 29 28.87 -10.68 -2.80
CA LEU A 29 28.25 -11.89 -2.29
C LEU A 29 26.92 -11.53 -1.59
N VAL A 30 25.81 -12.10 -2.04
CA VAL A 30 24.50 -11.97 -1.38
C VAL A 30 24.23 -13.24 -0.60
N ILE A 31 23.93 -13.10 0.70
CA ILE A 31 23.60 -14.22 1.59
C ILE A 31 22.14 -14.08 2.02
N GLU A 32 21.35 -15.09 1.74
CA GLU A 32 19.93 -15.15 2.15
C GLU A 32 19.72 -16.30 3.13
N ARG A 33 18.98 -16.05 4.20
CA ARG A 33 18.64 -17.06 5.22
C ARG A 33 17.56 -18.03 4.77
N ARG A 34 16.58 -17.50 3.98
CA ARG A 34 15.48 -18.31 3.45
C ARG A 34 15.96 -19.17 2.29
N SER A 35 15.20 -20.20 1.95
CA SER A 35 15.47 -21.05 0.79
C SER A 35 15.12 -20.40 -0.55
N HIS A 36 14.71 -19.13 -0.55
CA HIS A 36 14.30 -18.35 -1.72
C HIS A 36 14.77 -16.91 -1.61
N ILE A 37 14.90 -16.24 -2.74
CA ILE A 37 15.14 -14.80 -2.87
C ILE A 37 13.82 -14.01 -2.83
N GLY A 38 13.87 -12.68 -2.96
CA GLY A 38 12.70 -11.80 -3.03
C GLY A 38 12.21 -11.29 -1.66
N GLY A 39 12.72 -11.88 -0.55
CA GLY A 39 12.30 -11.46 0.79
C GLY A 39 10.78 -11.66 0.99
N ASN A 40 10.09 -10.63 1.46
CA ASN A 40 8.63 -10.68 1.62
C ASN A 40 7.85 -10.51 0.31
N CYS A 41 8.51 -10.09 -0.77
CA CYS A 41 7.89 -10.04 -2.10
C CYS A 41 7.94 -11.39 -2.83
N TYR A 42 8.47 -12.45 -2.18
CA TYR A 42 8.54 -13.77 -2.78
C TYR A 42 7.15 -14.28 -3.18
N ASP A 43 7.05 -14.72 -4.41
CA ASP A 43 5.88 -15.35 -4.99
C ASP A 43 6.25 -16.67 -5.67
N LYS A 44 5.27 -17.53 -5.81
CA LYS A 44 5.40 -18.86 -6.42
C LYS A 44 4.04 -19.32 -6.96
N PRO A 45 4.01 -20.22 -7.94
CA PRO A 45 2.77 -20.90 -8.27
C PRO A 45 2.32 -21.82 -7.11
N ASP A 46 1.01 -21.88 -6.88
CA ASP A 46 0.38 -22.88 -6.04
C ASP A 46 0.24 -24.24 -6.77
N ASP A 47 -0.40 -25.22 -6.13
CA ASP A 47 -0.60 -26.56 -6.69
C ASP A 47 -1.48 -26.57 -7.97
N TYR A 48 -2.18 -25.48 -8.25
CA TYR A 48 -3.02 -25.30 -9.44
C TYR A 48 -2.35 -24.43 -10.51
N GLY A 49 -1.12 -23.96 -10.26
CA GLY A 49 -0.37 -23.10 -11.17
C GLY A 49 -0.75 -21.61 -11.06
N ILE A 50 -1.51 -21.22 -10.05
CA ILE A 50 -1.85 -19.83 -9.78
C ILE A 50 -0.72 -19.16 -9.02
N LEU A 51 -0.21 -18.03 -9.54
CA LEU A 51 0.85 -17.27 -8.87
C LEU A 51 0.31 -16.65 -7.57
N ILE A 52 0.90 -17.00 -6.45
CA ILE A 52 0.51 -16.51 -5.11
C ILE A 52 1.68 -15.79 -4.43
N HIS A 53 1.36 -14.75 -3.67
CA HIS A 53 2.31 -14.08 -2.79
C HIS A 53 2.39 -14.80 -1.44
N GLU A 54 3.53 -15.39 -1.12
CA GLU A 54 3.70 -16.24 0.08
C GLU A 54 3.48 -15.48 1.40
N TYR A 55 3.88 -14.21 1.44
CA TYR A 55 3.87 -13.38 2.67
C TYR A 55 2.83 -12.26 2.64
N GLY A 56 1.79 -12.43 1.85
CA GLY A 56 0.75 -11.43 1.65
C GLY A 56 0.98 -10.57 0.41
N PRO A 57 -0.05 -9.85 -0.06
CA PRO A 57 0.01 -9.14 -1.32
C PRO A 57 1.01 -7.96 -1.27
N HIS A 58 1.87 -7.87 -2.26
CA HIS A 58 2.77 -6.77 -2.50
C HIS A 58 2.42 -6.12 -3.83
N ILE A 59 2.15 -4.82 -3.80
CA ILE A 59 1.84 -4.02 -4.99
C ILE A 59 2.96 -2.98 -5.12
N PHE A 60 3.60 -2.94 -6.28
CA PHE A 60 4.55 -1.86 -6.57
C PHE A 60 3.78 -0.57 -6.83
N HIS A 61 4.11 0.48 -6.09
CA HIS A 61 3.57 1.82 -6.31
C HIS A 61 4.63 2.89 -6.04
N THR A 62 4.67 3.93 -6.87
CA THR A 62 5.62 5.03 -6.74
C THR A 62 5.23 6.22 -7.61
N GLU A 63 5.66 7.43 -7.18
CA GLU A 63 5.69 8.64 -8.01
C GLU A 63 7.05 8.81 -8.74
N ASP A 64 8.09 8.08 -8.30
CA ASP A 64 9.46 8.26 -8.78
C ASP A 64 9.68 7.50 -10.09
N GLU A 65 9.92 8.28 -11.16
CA GLU A 65 10.19 7.74 -12.51
C GLU A 65 11.51 6.96 -12.57
N GLY A 66 12.51 7.36 -11.79
CA GLY A 66 13.81 6.68 -11.74
C GLY A 66 13.70 5.29 -11.12
N VAL A 67 12.89 5.16 -10.05
CA VAL A 67 12.59 3.86 -9.42
C VAL A 67 11.83 2.96 -10.41
N ARG A 68 10.80 3.51 -11.08
CA ARG A 68 10.05 2.78 -12.12
C ARG A 68 10.97 2.32 -13.24
N ALA A 69 11.79 3.21 -13.79
CA ALA A 69 12.72 2.91 -14.88
C ALA A 69 13.76 1.87 -14.47
N PHE A 70 14.31 1.97 -13.26
CA PHE A 70 15.30 0.99 -12.76
C PHE A 70 14.70 -0.41 -12.70
N LEU A 71 13.53 -0.59 -12.09
CA LEU A 71 12.91 -1.90 -11.95
C LEU A 71 12.38 -2.46 -13.28
N SER A 72 11.95 -1.60 -14.21
CA SER A 72 11.50 -1.99 -15.56
C SER A 72 12.59 -2.66 -16.40
N ARG A 73 13.84 -2.59 -16.01
CA ARG A 73 14.97 -3.33 -16.63
C ARG A 73 14.87 -4.83 -16.38
N PHE A 74 14.14 -5.24 -15.34
CA PHE A 74 14.11 -6.63 -14.86
C PHE A 74 12.75 -7.29 -15.01
N THR A 75 11.70 -6.53 -15.34
CA THR A 75 10.34 -7.06 -15.54
C THR A 75 9.53 -6.18 -16.48
N ASP A 76 8.57 -6.78 -17.13
CA ASP A 76 7.40 -6.09 -17.67
C ASP A 76 6.36 -5.94 -16.56
N TRP A 77 5.41 -5.02 -16.75
CA TRP A 77 4.44 -4.67 -15.74
C TRP A 77 3.01 -4.96 -16.16
N TYR A 78 2.24 -5.45 -15.22
CA TYR A 78 0.78 -5.45 -15.30
C TYR A 78 0.27 -4.30 -14.45
N ASP A 79 -0.36 -3.30 -15.08
CA ASP A 79 -0.90 -2.15 -14.37
C ASP A 79 -2.09 -2.60 -13.53
N PHE A 80 -2.02 -2.29 -12.24
CA PHE A 80 -2.97 -2.76 -11.24
C PHE A 80 -3.27 -1.69 -10.20
N GLY A 81 -4.42 -1.03 -10.34
CA GLY A 81 -4.95 -0.10 -9.34
C GLY A 81 -5.54 -0.89 -8.17
N HIS A 82 -4.84 -0.91 -7.05
CA HIS A 82 -5.27 -1.66 -5.87
C HIS A 82 -6.48 -1.00 -5.20
N GLU A 83 -7.59 -1.71 -5.14
CA GLU A 83 -8.78 -1.32 -4.39
C GLU A 83 -8.98 -2.24 -3.19
N VAL A 84 -9.27 -1.66 -2.04
CA VAL A 84 -9.56 -2.37 -0.79
C VAL A 84 -11.00 -2.07 -0.41
N VAL A 85 -11.71 -3.07 0.08
CA VAL A 85 -13.05 -2.92 0.58
C VAL A 85 -13.18 -3.42 2.03
N ALA A 86 -14.01 -2.76 2.81
CA ALA A 86 -14.46 -3.23 4.11
C ALA A 86 -15.91 -3.71 4.03
N LYS A 87 -16.21 -4.84 4.66
CA LYS A 87 -17.59 -5.30 4.84
C LYS A 87 -18.18 -4.61 6.06
N VAL A 88 -19.21 -3.78 5.82
CA VAL A 88 -19.97 -3.10 6.88
C VAL A 88 -21.44 -3.50 6.73
N GLY A 89 -21.94 -4.29 7.68
CA GLY A 89 -23.24 -4.95 7.51
C GLY A 89 -23.22 -5.86 6.27
N ASP A 90 -24.11 -5.63 5.34
CA ASP A 90 -24.22 -6.37 4.08
C ASP A 90 -23.55 -5.63 2.88
N GLN A 91 -22.93 -4.48 3.12
CA GLN A 91 -22.32 -3.67 2.07
C GLN A 91 -20.78 -3.85 2.06
N LEU A 92 -20.20 -3.78 0.85
CA LEU A 92 -18.76 -3.65 0.63
C LEU A 92 -18.46 -2.20 0.30
N ILE A 93 -17.77 -1.50 1.19
CA ILE A 93 -17.45 -0.08 1.04
C ILE A 93 -15.95 0.11 0.75
N PRO A 94 -15.58 1.08 -0.12
CA PRO A 94 -14.18 1.38 -0.40
C PRO A 94 -13.38 1.80 0.85
N VAL A 95 -12.12 1.37 0.89
CA VAL A 95 -11.12 1.79 1.89
C VAL A 95 -9.89 2.32 1.13
N PRO A 96 -9.42 3.53 1.43
CA PRO A 96 -9.89 4.49 2.43
C PRO A 96 -11.32 4.98 2.20
N PHE A 97 -12.03 5.31 3.29
CA PHE A 97 -13.34 5.95 3.22
C PHE A 97 -13.26 7.22 2.38
N ASN A 98 -14.16 7.39 1.42
CA ASN A 98 -14.14 8.48 0.45
C ASN A 98 -15.56 9.01 0.15
N LEU A 99 -15.67 9.95 -0.79
CA LEU A 99 -16.97 10.54 -1.14
C LEU A 99 -17.94 9.53 -1.74
N ASN A 100 -17.48 8.52 -2.49
CA ASN A 100 -18.37 7.45 -2.96
C ASN A 100 -18.94 6.67 -1.78
N THR A 101 -18.17 6.44 -0.74
CA THR A 101 -18.62 5.73 0.46
C THR A 101 -19.72 6.50 1.19
N LEU A 102 -19.69 7.84 1.20
CA LEU A 102 -20.79 8.64 1.77
C LEU A 102 -22.13 8.29 1.12
N HIS A 103 -22.17 8.26 -0.22
CA HIS A 103 -23.37 7.95 -1.01
C HIS A 103 -23.76 6.47 -0.95
N MET A 104 -22.89 5.59 -0.44
CA MET A 104 -23.23 4.18 -0.20
C MET A 104 -23.89 3.96 1.17
N VAL A 105 -23.49 4.75 2.18
CA VAL A 105 -23.86 4.49 3.59
C VAL A 105 -24.93 5.44 4.13
N TYR A 106 -25.17 6.58 3.47
CA TYR A 106 -26.20 7.54 3.82
C TYR A 106 -27.20 7.71 2.66
N ASP A 107 -28.43 8.19 2.98
CA ASP A 107 -29.35 8.63 1.94
C ASP A 107 -28.78 9.81 1.14
N GLU A 108 -29.29 10.00 -0.08
CA GLU A 108 -28.72 10.96 -1.04
C GLU A 108 -28.70 12.41 -0.52
N GLU A 109 -29.76 12.85 0.16
CA GLU A 109 -29.84 14.22 0.69
C GLU A 109 -28.78 14.45 1.77
N LYS A 110 -28.65 13.50 2.70
CA LYS A 110 -27.65 13.55 3.76
C LYS A 110 -26.25 13.43 3.20
N ALA A 111 -26.02 12.50 2.27
CA ALA A 111 -24.71 12.30 1.65
C ALA A 111 -24.22 13.58 0.95
N ALA A 112 -25.06 14.22 0.14
CA ALA A 112 -24.74 15.47 -0.55
C ALA A 112 -24.42 16.61 0.43
N ARG A 113 -25.18 16.72 1.54
CA ARG A 113 -24.90 17.71 2.60
C ARG A 113 -23.54 17.46 3.28
N LEU A 114 -23.26 16.21 3.62
CA LEU A 114 -22.01 15.81 4.27
C LEU A 114 -20.81 15.99 3.35
N GLU A 115 -20.93 15.63 2.06
CA GLU A 115 -19.91 15.86 1.05
C GLU A 115 -19.55 17.35 0.96
N LYS A 116 -20.55 18.23 0.83
CA LYS A 116 -20.34 19.66 0.79
C LYS A 116 -19.57 20.18 2.01
N LYS A 117 -19.94 19.74 3.22
CA LYS A 117 -19.25 20.13 4.46
C LYS A 117 -17.80 19.65 4.51
N LEU A 118 -17.51 18.42 4.05
CA LEU A 118 -16.15 17.91 3.99
C LEU A 118 -15.29 18.71 3.01
N ILE A 119 -15.83 19.01 1.82
CA ILE A 119 -15.12 19.81 0.81
C ILE A 119 -14.85 21.23 1.32
N GLU A 120 -15.84 21.88 1.96
CA GLU A 120 -15.70 23.21 2.55
C GLU A 120 -14.68 23.25 3.69
N ALA A 121 -14.64 22.21 4.54
CA ALA A 121 -13.75 22.17 5.70
C ALA A 121 -12.30 21.81 5.36
N TYR A 122 -12.07 20.94 4.37
CA TYR A 122 -10.76 20.35 4.13
C TYR A 122 -10.25 20.48 2.69
N GLY A 123 -11.12 20.79 1.73
CA GLY A 123 -10.81 20.84 0.30
C GLY A 123 -10.87 19.48 -0.39
N GLU A 124 -11.23 19.49 -1.68
CA GLU A 124 -11.22 18.29 -2.53
C GLU A 124 -9.78 17.76 -2.69
N GLY A 125 -9.62 16.45 -2.77
CA GLY A 125 -8.32 15.78 -2.86
C GLY A 125 -7.62 15.58 -1.51
N SER A 126 -8.09 16.20 -0.43
CA SER A 126 -7.45 16.12 0.89
C SER A 126 -7.55 14.71 1.50
N ARG A 127 -6.53 14.39 2.30
CA ARG A 127 -6.45 13.16 3.11
C ARG A 127 -6.47 13.56 4.59
N VAL A 128 -7.56 13.29 5.27
CA VAL A 128 -7.77 13.72 6.66
C VAL A 128 -7.63 12.53 7.60
N PRO A 129 -6.65 12.54 8.53
CA PRO A 129 -6.54 11.50 9.55
C PRO A 129 -7.83 11.37 10.36
N ILE A 130 -8.29 10.14 10.59
CA ILE A 130 -9.57 9.88 11.25
C ILE A 130 -9.65 10.52 12.65
N MET A 131 -8.57 10.50 13.39
CA MET A 131 -8.53 11.11 14.73
C MET A 131 -8.72 12.63 14.67
N LYS A 132 -8.12 13.31 13.66
CA LYS A 132 -8.34 14.74 13.42
C LYS A 132 -9.78 15.05 13.01
N LEU A 133 -10.40 14.17 12.22
CA LEU A 133 -11.79 14.34 11.81
C LEU A 133 -12.75 14.27 13.01
N ARG A 134 -12.46 13.41 14.01
CA ARG A 134 -13.23 13.27 15.26
C ARG A 134 -13.20 14.53 16.14
N GLU A 135 -12.17 15.37 16.01
CA GLU A 135 -12.02 16.63 16.76
C GLU A 135 -12.74 17.81 16.10
N ASN A 136 -13.38 17.62 14.92
CA ASN A 136 -14.04 18.71 14.22
C ASN A 136 -15.21 19.28 15.03
N ALA A 137 -15.40 20.60 14.99
CA ALA A 137 -16.47 21.30 15.71
C ALA A 137 -17.87 20.98 15.13
N ASP A 138 -17.96 20.69 13.81
CA ASP A 138 -19.23 20.38 13.16
C ASP A 138 -19.70 18.97 13.53
N PRO A 139 -20.92 18.82 14.08
CA PRO A 139 -21.46 17.52 14.49
C PRO A 139 -21.68 16.55 13.31
N ASP A 140 -21.99 17.04 12.12
CA ASP A 140 -22.16 16.22 10.92
C ASP A 140 -20.81 15.62 10.50
N VAL A 141 -19.73 16.39 10.56
CA VAL A 141 -18.36 15.89 10.28
C VAL A 141 -17.94 14.86 11.31
N ARG A 142 -18.24 15.10 12.60
CA ARG A 142 -17.97 14.11 13.64
C ARG A 142 -18.76 12.82 13.47
N GLU A 143 -20.00 12.89 12.96
CA GLU A 143 -20.81 11.70 12.67
C GLU A 143 -20.10 10.79 11.64
N ILE A 144 -19.56 11.38 10.55
CA ILE A 144 -18.76 10.63 9.57
C ILE A 144 -17.54 10.02 10.25
N ALA A 145 -16.84 10.80 11.06
CA ALA A 145 -15.64 10.34 11.77
C ALA A 145 -15.95 9.13 12.69
N GLU A 146 -17.05 9.20 13.44
CA GLU A 146 -17.47 8.10 14.32
C GLU A 146 -17.92 6.87 13.53
N PHE A 147 -18.61 7.05 12.38
CA PHE A 147 -18.96 5.94 11.50
C PHE A 147 -17.69 5.20 11.02
N VAL A 148 -16.74 5.93 10.46
CA VAL A 148 -15.48 5.36 9.94
C VAL A 148 -14.66 4.73 11.06
N TYR A 149 -14.56 5.40 12.21
CA TYR A 149 -13.85 4.89 13.36
C TYR A 149 -14.40 3.55 13.82
N LYS A 150 -15.71 3.44 14.04
CA LYS A 150 -16.36 2.23 14.57
C LYS A 150 -16.39 1.08 13.58
N ASN A 151 -16.64 1.37 12.31
CA ASN A 151 -16.93 0.32 11.33
C ASN A 151 -15.68 -0.14 10.52
N VAL A 152 -14.66 0.71 10.42
CA VAL A 152 -13.48 0.42 9.61
C VAL A 152 -12.21 0.42 10.44
N PHE A 153 -12.00 1.48 11.24
CA PHE A 153 -10.68 1.79 11.76
C PHE A 153 -10.34 1.06 13.06
N LEU A 154 -11.27 1.03 14.02
CA LEU A 154 -11.03 0.51 15.38
C LEU A 154 -10.55 -0.95 15.38
N TYR A 155 -11.35 -1.83 14.80
CA TYR A 155 -11.06 -3.26 14.83
C TYR A 155 -9.89 -3.64 13.91
N TYR A 156 -9.73 -2.95 12.78
CA TYR A 156 -8.56 -3.12 11.93
C TYR A 156 -7.27 -2.76 12.68
N THR A 157 -7.26 -1.61 13.35
CA THR A 157 -6.11 -1.15 14.13
C THR A 157 -5.79 -2.09 15.29
N MET A 158 -6.81 -2.51 16.04
CA MET A 158 -6.64 -3.47 17.14
C MET A 158 -6.09 -4.81 16.66
N LYS A 159 -6.55 -5.30 15.49
CA LYS A 159 -6.05 -6.55 14.89
C LYS A 159 -4.58 -6.43 14.47
N GLN A 160 -4.19 -5.31 13.88
CA GLN A 160 -2.83 -5.12 13.36
C GLN A 160 -1.80 -4.82 14.45
N TRP A 161 -2.18 -4.08 15.48
CA TRP A 161 -1.26 -3.52 16.47
C TRP A 161 -1.46 -4.04 17.88
N GLY A 162 -2.53 -4.77 18.16
CA GLY A 162 -2.89 -5.26 19.49
C GLY A 162 -3.27 -4.17 20.49
N GLN A 163 -3.48 -2.93 20.03
CA GLN A 163 -3.74 -1.74 20.82
C GLN A 163 -4.90 -0.93 20.23
N LYS A 164 -5.54 -0.11 21.07
CA LYS A 164 -6.56 0.82 20.57
C LYS A 164 -5.92 1.99 19.82
N PRO A 165 -6.63 2.62 18.87
CA PRO A 165 -6.10 3.75 18.11
C PRO A 165 -5.57 4.91 18.94
N GLU A 166 -6.19 5.17 20.10
CA GLU A 166 -5.79 6.22 21.03
C GLU A 166 -4.44 5.95 21.75
N GLU A 167 -4.01 4.67 21.76
CA GLU A 167 -2.76 4.22 22.39
C GLU A 167 -1.59 4.14 21.40
N ILE A 168 -1.87 4.42 20.11
CA ILE A 168 -0.90 4.30 19.01
C ILE A 168 -0.53 5.69 18.52
N SER A 169 0.72 5.83 18.01
CA SER A 169 1.18 7.14 17.55
C SER A 169 0.33 7.69 16.38
N PRO A 170 0.16 9.03 16.28
CA PRO A 170 -0.61 9.68 15.22
C PRO A 170 -0.12 9.35 13.80
N GLU A 171 1.19 9.10 13.62
CA GLU A 171 1.74 8.71 12.31
C GLU A 171 1.21 7.35 11.84
N VAL A 172 0.99 6.43 12.76
CA VAL A 172 0.42 5.12 12.45
C VAL A 172 -1.07 5.24 12.16
N THR A 173 -1.81 5.97 13.00
CA THR A 173 -3.26 6.16 12.82
C THR A 173 -3.60 7.00 11.59
N GLY A 174 -2.68 7.84 11.12
CA GLY A 174 -2.82 8.64 9.90
C GLY A 174 -2.72 7.86 8.59
N ARG A 175 -2.32 6.59 8.62
CA ARG A 175 -2.14 5.76 7.40
C ARG A 175 -3.43 5.42 6.67
N VAL A 176 -4.56 5.36 7.38
CA VAL A 176 -5.88 5.11 6.79
C VAL A 176 -6.76 6.36 7.01
N PRO A 177 -6.62 7.39 6.17
CA PRO A 177 -7.38 8.63 6.28
C PRO A 177 -8.79 8.50 5.70
N VAL A 178 -9.65 9.49 5.97
CA VAL A 178 -10.78 9.80 5.09
C VAL A 178 -10.24 10.61 3.90
N VAL A 179 -10.58 10.20 2.68
CA VAL A 179 -10.11 10.84 1.44
C VAL A 179 -11.26 11.62 0.80
N ILE A 180 -11.08 12.92 0.61
CA ILE A 180 -12.11 13.78 0.03
C ILE A 180 -11.99 13.75 -1.49
N SER A 181 -12.29 12.61 -2.07
CA SER A 181 -12.30 12.37 -3.53
C SER A 181 -13.21 11.19 -3.87
N ARG A 182 -13.47 10.99 -5.18
CA ARG A 182 -14.25 9.85 -5.69
C ARG A 182 -13.37 8.72 -6.23
N ASP A 183 -12.08 8.76 -5.97
CA ASP A 183 -11.14 7.71 -6.38
C ASP A 183 -11.09 6.59 -5.32
N ASN A 184 -11.45 5.36 -5.68
CA ASN A 184 -11.51 4.21 -4.78
C ASN A 184 -10.14 3.51 -4.58
N ARG A 185 -9.13 3.86 -5.37
CA ARG A 185 -7.81 3.22 -5.25
C ARG A 185 -7.20 3.50 -3.88
N TYR A 186 -6.58 2.48 -3.32
CA TYR A 186 -5.90 2.56 -2.03
C TYR A 186 -4.65 3.46 -2.10
N PHE A 187 -3.84 3.29 -3.14
CA PHE A 187 -2.71 4.14 -3.46
C PHE A 187 -3.12 5.21 -4.48
N LYS A 188 -2.43 6.35 -4.44
CA LYS A 188 -2.68 7.47 -5.36
C LYS A 188 -1.53 7.70 -6.33
N ASP A 189 -0.44 6.95 -6.14
CA ASP A 189 0.76 7.06 -6.94
C ASP A 189 0.47 6.90 -8.44
N LYS A 190 1.25 7.59 -9.25
CA LYS A 190 1.18 7.55 -10.72
C LYS A 190 1.39 6.15 -11.26
N TYR A 191 2.37 5.44 -10.72
CA TYR A 191 2.69 4.07 -11.10
C TYR A 191 2.18 3.11 -10.04
N GLN A 192 1.27 2.21 -10.44
CA GLN A 192 0.74 1.13 -9.61
C GLN A 192 0.70 -0.13 -10.47
N SER A 193 1.43 -1.16 -10.09
CA SER A 193 1.59 -2.35 -10.93
C SER A 193 2.04 -3.56 -10.11
N VAL A 194 1.96 -4.72 -10.73
CA VAL A 194 2.67 -5.92 -10.30
C VAL A 194 3.57 -6.41 -11.45
N PRO A 195 4.70 -7.06 -11.18
CA PRO A 195 5.50 -7.67 -12.22
C PRO A 195 4.67 -8.68 -13.02
N LEU A 196 4.70 -8.59 -14.35
CA LEU A 196 3.84 -9.40 -15.25
C LEU A 196 4.01 -10.92 -15.02
N HIS A 197 5.21 -11.35 -14.67
CA HIS A 197 5.55 -12.76 -14.43
C HIS A 197 5.85 -13.08 -12.97
N GLY A 198 5.50 -12.16 -12.06
CA GLY A 198 5.79 -12.26 -10.63
C GLY A 198 7.06 -11.53 -10.19
N PHE A 199 7.17 -11.36 -8.88
CA PHE A 199 8.34 -10.72 -8.25
C PHE A 199 9.58 -11.63 -8.29
N THR A 200 9.43 -12.92 -8.08
CA THR A 200 10.58 -13.85 -8.03
C THR A 200 11.41 -13.80 -9.31
N PRO A 201 10.86 -13.91 -10.53
CA PRO A 201 11.62 -13.75 -11.77
C PRO A 201 12.27 -12.38 -11.93
N MET A 202 11.65 -11.31 -11.42
CA MET A 202 12.26 -9.98 -11.39
C MET A 202 13.53 -9.97 -10.53
N PHE A 203 13.48 -10.58 -9.33
CA PHE A 203 14.64 -10.70 -8.46
C PHE A 203 15.75 -11.58 -9.04
N GLU A 204 15.38 -12.67 -9.72
CA GLU A 204 16.33 -13.52 -10.44
C GLU A 204 17.14 -12.70 -11.45
N LYS A 205 16.45 -11.92 -12.30
CA LYS A 205 17.10 -11.03 -13.26
C LYS A 205 17.92 -9.90 -12.59
N MET A 206 17.46 -9.37 -11.44
CA MET A 206 18.21 -8.37 -10.69
C MET A 206 19.54 -8.92 -10.14
N LEU A 207 19.56 -10.17 -9.72
CA LEU A 207 20.73 -10.82 -9.13
C LEU A 207 21.61 -11.54 -10.19
N ASP A 208 21.13 -11.70 -11.43
CA ASP A 208 21.90 -12.25 -12.53
C ASP A 208 22.90 -11.20 -13.05
N HIS A 209 24.12 -11.23 -12.48
CA HIS A 209 25.22 -10.35 -12.84
C HIS A 209 26.56 -11.07 -12.61
N PRO A 210 27.55 -10.93 -13.51
CA PRO A 210 28.84 -11.63 -13.37
C PRO A 210 29.67 -11.23 -12.14
N ASN A 211 29.40 -10.09 -11.55
CA ASN A 211 30.03 -9.59 -10.34
C ASN A 211 29.12 -9.82 -9.13
#